data_9c76bcf68e19b3c3533a427b5550f934
#
_entry.id   9c76bcf68e19b3c3533a427b5550f934
#
_cell.length_a   1.000
_cell.length_b   1.000
_cell.length_c   1.000
_cell.angle_alpha   90.00
_cell.angle_beta   90.00
_cell.angle_gamma   90.00
#
_symmetry.space_group_name_H-M   'P 1'
#
loop_
_entity.id
_entity.type
_entity.pdbx_description
1 polymer ?
#
loop_
_entity_poly.entity_id
_entity_poly.type
_entity_poly.pdbx_seq_one_letter_code
_entity_poly.pdbx_strand_id
1 'polypeptide(L)'
;MEGSAEGIKMRRVDGISCDLGIFTNISPEHIGPDEHEDFAEYLFYKSRLLSACRIGLANRGDEHFEEVVKDASCRLFTYEVFPDGEPEGGEGKAPDFMASHIAYVAEPDFVGTEFDVSGKARLQVRLGIPGAFNVENALAAVAAGSLLGVEGRDICRALQ
;
A
#
# COMPACT_ATOMS: atom_id res chain seq x y z
N MET A 1 -1.79 -7.75 11.57
CA MET A 1 -2.33 -9.06 11.14
C MET A 1 -2.35 -9.06 9.63
N GLU A 2 -1.73 -10.02 9.01
CA GLU A 2 -1.85 -10.24 7.58
C GLU A 2 -3.18 -10.96 7.29
N GLY A 3 -4.01 -10.35 6.42
CA GLY A 3 -5.29 -10.91 6.01
C GLY A 3 -5.15 -11.63 4.67
N SER A 4 -4.97 -12.95 4.68
CA SER A 4 -5.05 -13.72 3.44
C SER A 4 -6.48 -13.76 2.92
N ALA A 5 -6.67 -13.79 1.59
CA ALA A 5 -7.98 -13.94 0.98
C ALA A 5 -8.67 -15.25 1.45
N GLU A 6 -7.91 -16.33 1.60
CA GLU A 6 -8.38 -17.59 2.19
C GLU A 6 -8.89 -17.40 3.63
N GLY A 7 -8.17 -16.65 4.47
CA GLY A 7 -8.61 -16.35 5.83
C GLY A 7 -9.95 -15.60 5.86
N ILE A 8 -10.18 -14.72 4.89
CA ILE A 8 -11.46 -14.00 4.73
C ILE A 8 -12.54 -14.96 4.22
N LYS A 9 -12.24 -15.79 3.20
CA LYS A 9 -13.12 -16.83 2.67
C LYS A 9 -13.58 -17.79 3.78
N MET A 10 -12.66 -18.22 4.63
CA MET A 10 -12.93 -19.11 5.78
C MET A 10 -13.53 -18.39 6.99
N ARG A 11 -13.91 -17.10 6.85
CA ARG A 11 -14.52 -16.29 7.91
C ARG A 11 -13.68 -16.18 9.19
N ARG A 12 -12.35 -16.37 9.09
CA ARG A 12 -11.42 -16.28 10.23
C ARG A 12 -11.31 -14.85 10.80
N VAL A 13 -11.76 -13.87 10.03
CA VAL A 13 -11.75 -12.45 10.42
C VAL A 13 -13.15 -11.93 10.79
N ASP A 14 -14.17 -12.79 10.80
CA ASP A 14 -15.52 -12.40 11.18
C ASP A 14 -15.56 -11.88 12.63
N GLY A 15 -16.21 -10.73 12.81
CA GLY A 15 -16.27 -10.05 14.10
C GLY A 15 -15.02 -9.24 14.48
N ILE A 16 -13.97 -9.25 13.65
CA ILE A 16 -12.81 -8.38 13.82
C ILE A 16 -13.08 -7.07 13.07
N SER A 17 -13.06 -5.95 13.79
CA SER A 17 -13.04 -4.61 13.20
C SER A 17 -11.62 -4.09 13.26
N CYS A 18 -11.03 -3.80 12.10
CA CYS A 18 -9.69 -3.23 12.00
C CYS A 18 -9.77 -1.71 11.95
N ASP A 19 -8.86 -1.02 12.66
CA ASP A 19 -8.73 0.43 12.54
C ASP A 19 -8.20 0.83 11.17
N LEU A 20 -7.25 0.08 10.63
CA LEU A 20 -6.63 0.31 9.34
C LEU A 20 -6.49 -0.99 8.57
N GLY A 21 -6.95 -1.01 7.32
CA GLY A 21 -6.70 -2.05 6.33
C GLY A 21 -5.82 -1.50 5.21
N ILE A 22 -4.82 -2.27 4.77
CA ILE A 22 -3.90 -1.88 3.71
C ILE A 22 -4.03 -2.88 2.57
N PHE A 23 -4.33 -2.39 1.37
CA PHE A 23 -4.23 -3.12 0.12
C PHE A 23 -2.94 -2.69 -0.61
N THR A 24 -2.00 -3.62 -0.76
CA THR A 24 -0.72 -3.36 -1.40
C THR A 24 -0.75 -3.69 -2.88
N ASN A 25 -1.04 -4.93 -3.21
CA ASN A 25 -1.15 -5.42 -4.59
C ASN A 25 -1.96 -6.72 -4.63
N ILE A 26 -2.33 -7.11 -5.84
CA ILE A 26 -2.91 -8.41 -6.13
C ILE A 26 -2.29 -8.97 -7.42
N SER A 27 -1.90 -10.24 -7.38
CA SER A 27 -1.40 -10.97 -8.53
C SER A 27 -2.07 -12.34 -8.62
N PRO A 28 -2.19 -12.94 -9.80
CA PRO A 28 -2.88 -14.22 -10.00
C PRO A 28 -2.10 -15.45 -9.46
N GLU A 29 -1.23 -15.26 -8.49
CA GLU A 29 -0.33 -16.31 -7.97
C GLU A 29 -1.03 -17.31 -7.03
N HIS A 30 -2.25 -17.01 -6.56
CA HIS A 30 -3.00 -17.80 -5.58
C HIS A 30 -4.24 -18.46 -6.20
N ILE A 31 -4.15 -18.91 -7.44
CA ILE A 31 -5.24 -19.60 -8.13
C ILE A 31 -4.88 -21.08 -8.23
N GLY A 32 -5.64 -21.95 -7.55
CA GLY A 32 -5.42 -23.38 -7.58
C GLY A 32 -6.52 -24.15 -6.84
N PRO A 33 -6.54 -25.48 -6.99
CA PRO A 33 -7.63 -26.32 -6.45
C PRO A 33 -7.78 -26.28 -4.93
N ASP A 34 -6.73 -25.84 -4.21
CA ASP A 34 -6.73 -25.76 -2.75
C ASP A 34 -6.84 -24.31 -2.21
N GLU A 35 -6.94 -23.28 -3.10
CA GLU A 35 -6.96 -21.87 -2.71
C GLU A 35 -8.24 -21.18 -3.21
N HIS A 36 -8.23 -20.61 -4.41
CA HIS A 36 -9.37 -19.92 -5.05
C HIS A 36 -9.71 -20.58 -6.39
N GLU A 37 -11.01 -20.71 -6.68
CA GLU A 37 -11.49 -21.34 -7.91
C GLU A 37 -11.06 -20.56 -9.14
N ASP A 38 -11.08 -19.23 -9.04
CA ASP A 38 -10.62 -18.30 -10.08
C ASP A 38 -10.15 -16.95 -9.50
N PHE A 39 -9.61 -16.10 -10.38
CA PHE A 39 -9.13 -14.78 -10.00
C PHE A 39 -10.25 -13.85 -9.53
N ALA A 40 -11.46 -13.98 -10.04
CA ALA A 40 -12.59 -13.15 -9.64
C ALA A 40 -13.01 -13.44 -8.20
N GLU A 41 -13.01 -14.71 -7.79
CA GLU A 41 -13.22 -15.11 -6.40
C GLU A 41 -12.14 -14.54 -5.48
N TYR A 42 -10.86 -14.65 -5.90
CA TYR A 42 -9.73 -14.11 -5.13
C TYR A 42 -9.86 -12.60 -4.94
N LEU A 43 -10.11 -11.86 -6.01
CA LEU A 43 -10.33 -10.41 -5.99
C LEU A 43 -11.50 -10.01 -5.08
N PHE A 44 -12.61 -10.76 -5.16
CA PHE A 44 -13.79 -10.53 -4.32
C PHE A 44 -13.44 -10.63 -2.82
N TYR A 45 -12.71 -11.66 -2.40
CA TYR A 45 -12.32 -11.77 -1.00
C TYR A 45 -11.29 -10.71 -0.58
N LYS A 46 -10.35 -10.34 -1.43
CA LYS A 46 -9.40 -9.25 -1.16
C LYS A 46 -10.10 -7.91 -0.96
N SER A 47 -11.09 -7.57 -1.80
CA SER A 47 -11.84 -6.31 -1.68
C SER A 47 -12.60 -6.21 -0.35
N ARG A 48 -13.07 -7.34 0.20
CA ARG A 48 -13.78 -7.36 1.49
C ARG A 48 -12.91 -6.94 2.68
N LEU A 49 -11.59 -6.99 2.58
CA LEU A 49 -10.70 -6.48 3.62
C LEU A 49 -10.98 -5.01 3.94
N LEU A 50 -11.15 -4.19 2.91
CA LEU A 50 -11.42 -2.76 3.07
C LEU A 50 -12.80 -2.49 3.68
N SER A 51 -13.78 -3.38 3.44
CA SER A 51 -15.12 -3.27 4.03
C SER A 51 -15.14 -3.60 5.54
N ALA A 52 -14.13 -4.33 6.04
CA ALA A 52 -14.01 -4.69 7.45
C ALA A 52 -13.21 -3.68 8.28
N CYS A 53 -12.76 -2.59 7.67
CA CYS A 53 -11.87 -1.62 8.29
C CYS A 53 -12.55 -0.25 8.45
N ARG A 54 -12.11 0.54 9.44
CA ARG A 54 -12.54 1.93 9.61
C ARG A 54 -11.83 2.86 8.61
N ILE A 55 -10.55 2.63 8.38
CA ILE A 55 -9.72 3.33 7.41
C ILE A 55 -9.16 2.30 6.43
N GLY A 56 -9.27 2.58 5.13
CA GLY A 56 -8.64 1.83 4.06
C GLY A 56 -7.47 2.63 3.47
N LEU A 57 -6.37 1.96 3.19
CA LEU A 57 -5.24 2.50 2.44
C LEU A 57 -4.99 1.59 1.25
N ALA A 58 -5.08 2.09 0.01
CA ALA A 58 -4.99 1.28 -1.19
C ALA A 58 -3.95 1.81 -2.17
N ASN A 59 -3.19 0.89 -2.78
CA ASN A 59 -2.24 1.19 -3.85
C ASN A 59 -3.00 1.49 -5.14
N ARG A 60 -2.92 2.74 -5.60
CA ARG A 60 -3.57 3.19 -6.82
C ARG A 60 -2.82 2.76 -8.09
N GLY A 61 -1.53 2.42 -7.95
CA GLY A 61 -0.71 1.90 -9.04
C GLY A 61 -0.98 0.42 -9.37
N ASP A 62 -1.80 -0.29 -8.58
CA ASP A 62 -2.20 -1.66 -8.87
C ASP A 62 -3.27 -1.68 -9.99
N GLU A 63 -3.12 -2.57 -10.97
CA GLU A 63 -4.03 -2.67 -12.12
C GLU A 63 -5.48 -3.01 -11.75
N HIS A 64 -5.68 -3.64 -10.57
CA HIS A 64 -7.01 -4.01 -10.05
C HIS A 64 -7.53 -3.05 -8.98
N PHE A 65 -6.90 -1.87 -8.84
CA PHE A 65 -7.28 -0.89 -7.81
C PHE A 65 -8.79 -0.57 -7.84
N GLU A 66 -9.35 -0.26 -9.02
CA GLU A 66 -10.75 0.15 -9.15
C GLU A 66 -11.71 -0.96 -8.70
N GLU A 67 -11.41 -2.23 -9.03
CA GLU A 67 -12.20 -3.37 -8.61
C GLU A 67 -12.12 -3.60 -7.10
N VAL A 68 -10.93 -3.42 -6.51
CA VAL A 68 -10.73 -3.62 -5.06
C VAL A 68 -11.45 -2.56 -4.24
N VAL A 69 -11.46 -1.31 -4.69
CA VAL A 69 -12.08 -0.21 -3.93
C VAL A 69 -13.55 0.01 -4.22
N LYS A 70 -14.10 -0.63 -5.24
CA LYS A 70 -15.47 -0.44 -5.74
C LYS A 70 -16.55 -0.48 -4.65
N ASP A 71 -16.44 -1.44 -3.75
CA ASP A 71 -17.41 -1.67 -2.68
C ASP A 71 -16.85 -1.29 -1.29
N ALA A 72 -15.74 -0.53 -1.24
CA ALA A 72 -15.15 -0.10 0.00
C ALA A 72 -16.07 0.87 0.75
N SER A 73 -16.47 0.51 1.97
CA SER A 73 -17.31 1.34 2.86
C SER A 73 -16.51 2.12 3.90
N CYS A 74 -15.19 1.95 3.93
CA CYS A 74 -14.28 2.63 4.83
C CYS A 74 -13.95 4.06 4.37
N ARG A 75 -13.30 4.83 5.26
CA ARG A 75 -12.64 6.08 4.86
C ARG A 75 -11.38 5.73 4.05
N LEU A 76 -11.48 5.82 2.72
CA LEU A 76 -10.42 5.41 1.81
C LEU A 76 -9.36 6.50 1.63
N PHE A 77 -8.10 6.10 1.74
CA PHE A 77 -6.90 6.83 1.33
C PHE A 77 -6.16 6.03 0.27
N THR A 78 -5.40 6.74 -0.57
CA THR A 78 -4.66 6.13 -1.68
C THR A 78 -3.20 6.51 -1.65
N TYR A 79 -2.35 5.62 -2.14
CA TYR A 79 -0.95 5.89 -2.37
C TYR A 79 -0.51 5.37 -3.75
N GLU A 80 0.53 5.99 -4.31
CA GLU A 80 1.06 5.63 -5.63
C GLU A 80 2.53 6.04 -5.76
N VAL A 81 3.31 5.26 -6.49
CA VAL A 81 4.72 5.52 -6.77
C VAL A 81 4.89 6.03 -8.20
N PHE A 82 5.61 7.13 -8.37
CA PHE A 82 5.92 7.76 -9.65
C PHE A 82 7.44 7.74 -9.88
N PRO A 83 7.99 6.67 -10.49
CA PRO A 83 9.44 6.54 -10.65
C PRO A 83 10.08 7.68 -11.42
N ASP A 84 9.40 8.18 -12.45
CA ASP A 84 9.88 9.24 -13.35
C ASP A 84 9.54 10.67 -12.87
N GLY A 85 9.02 10.80 -11.65
CA GLY A 85 8.55 12.07 -11.08
C GLY A 85 7.02 12.19 -11.10
N GLU A 86 6.50 13.16 -10.34
CA GLU A 86 5.06 13.41 -10.28
C GLU A 86 4.51 13.82 -11.64
N PRO A 87 3.35 13.28 -12.08
CA PRO A 87 2.78 13.65 -13.38
C PRO A 87 2.35 15.11 -13.38
N GLU A 88 2.83 15.87 -14.36
CA GLU A 88 2.35 17.24 -14.59
C GLU A 88 0.90 17.19 -15.14
N GLY A 89 -0.06 17.71 -14.37
CA GLY A 89 -1.42 17.98 -14.87
C GLY A 89 -2.30 16.75 -15.10
N GLY A 90 -2.16 15.68 -14.33
CA GLY A 90 -3.01 14.49 -14.43
C GLY A 90 -4.49 14.81 -14.22
N GLU A 91 -5.36 14.31 -15.12
CA GLU A 91 -6.81 14.36 -14.94
C GLU A 91 -7.20 13.43 -13.76
N GLY A 92 -7.85 14.01 -12.75
CA GLY A 92 -8.35 13.28 -11.58
C GLY A 92 -7.79 13.76 -10.26
N LYS A 93 -8.29 13.18 -9.17
CA LYS A 93 -7.80 13.47 -7.81
C LYS A 93 -6.43 12.82 -7.61
N ALA A 94 -5.43 13.61 -7.22
CA ALA A 94 -4.12 13.07 -6.87
C ALA A 94 -4.21 12.05 -5.71
N PRO A 95 -3.30 11.06 -5.65
CA PRO A 95 -3.19 10.16 -4.51
C PRO A 95 -2.95 10.93 -3.20
N ASP A 96 -3.40 10.36 -2.08
CA ASP A 96 -3.19 11.00 -0.77
C ASP A 96 -1.72 10.98 -0.33
N PHE A 97 -0.96 9.98 -0.77
CA PHE A 97 0.49 9.85 -0.55
C PHE A 97 1.17 9.46 -1.86
N MET A 98 2.26 10.13 -2.19
CA MET A 98 3.02 9.89 -3.42
C MET A 98 4.49 9.71 -3.09
N ALA A 99 5.16 8.76 -3.78
CA ALA A 99 6.61 8.66 -3.78
C ALA A 99 7.16 9.04 -5.15
N SER A 100 8.18 9.86 -5.18
CA SER A 100 8.85 10.34 -6.40
C SER A 100 10.35 10.53 -6.17
N HIS A 101 11.10 10.89 -7.23
CA HIS A 101 12.56 11.11 -7.18
C HIS A 101 13.33 9.93 -6.58
N ILE A 102 13.02 8.73 -7.08
CA ILE A 102 13.58 7.49 -6.56
C ILE A 102 15.02 7.33 -7.05
N ALA A 103 15.97 7.21 -6.13
CA ALA A 103 17.38 7.02 -6.42
C ALA A 103 17.95 5.83 -5.64
N TYR A 104 18.71 4.98 -6.35
CA TYR A 104 19.50 3.95 -5.69
C TYR A 104 20.79 4.58 -5.12
N VAL A 105 21.09 4.25 -3.87
CA VAL A 105 22.27 4.76 -3.15
C VAL A 105 23.15 3.60 -2.72
N ALA A 106 24.44 3.71 -3.03
CA ALA A 106 25.46 2.76 -2.60
C ALA A 106 26.66 3.54 -2.04
N GLU A 107 26.64 3.80 -0.75
CA GLU A 107 27.68 4.46 0.03
C GLU A 107 28.40 3.43 0.94
N PRO A 108 29.59 3.71 1.47
CA PRO A 108 30.32 2.78 2.33
C PRO A 108 29.50 2.27 3.53
N ASP A 109 28.65 3.13 4.10
CA ASP A 109 27.89 2.84 5.31
C ASP A 109 26.38 2.68 5.05
N PHE A 110 25.93 2.77 3.76
CA PHE A 110 24.52 2.66 3.42
C PHE A 110 24.32 2.15 1.99
N VAL A 111 23.54 1.09 1.88
CA VAL A 111 23.05 0.57 0.59
C VAL A 111 21.53 0.50 0.64
N GLY A 112 20.87 1.22 -0.28
CA GLY A 112 19.43 1.30 -0.22
C GLY A 112 18.83 2.16 -1.31
N THR A 113 17.66 2.72 -1.04
CA THR A 113 16.93 3.59 -1.95
C THR A 113 16.50 4.88 -1.23
N GLU A 114 16.72 6.01 -1.85
CA GLU A 114 16.19 7.31 -1.40
C GLU A 114 15.02 7.72 -2.26
N PHE A 115 14.01 8.35 -1.64
CA PHE A 115 12.86 8.90 -2.35
C PHE A 115 12.17 9.99 -1.55
N ASP A 116 11.45 10.87 -2.26
CA ASP A 116 10.63 11.91 -1.66
C ASP A 116 9.18 11.43 -1.51
N VAL A 117 8.57 11.75 -0.37
CA VAL A 117 7.14 11.55 -0.13
C VAL A 117 6.44 12.89 -0.13
N SER A 118 5.35 12.99 -0.89
CA SER A 118 4.49 14.17 -0.99
C SER A 118 3.01 13.83 -0.74
N GLY A 119 2.15 14.85 -0.73
CA GLY A 119 0.73 14.73 -0.42
C GLY A 119 0.43 15.00 1.07
N LYS A 120 -0.21 14.06 1.76
CA LYS A 120 -0.58 14.20 3.19
C LYS A 120 0.61 14.10 4.16
N ALA A 121 1.73 13.55 3.72
CA ALA A 121 3.01 13.61 4.41
C ALA A 121 4.05 14.26 3.47
N ARG A 122 5.07 14.90 4.07
CA ARG A 122 6.23 15.42 3.33
C ARG A 122 7.48 14.95 4.03
N LEU A 123 8.18 13.99 3.44
CA LEU A 123 9.34 13.32 4.01
C LEU A 123 10.37 13.03 2.92
N GLN A 124 11.64 13.03 3.30
CA GLN A 124 12.70 12.38 2.53
C GLN A 124 13.03 11.07 3.23
N VAL A 125 12.89 9.97 2.52
CA VAL A 125 13.04 8.63 3.07
C VAL A 125 14.34 8.01 2.55
N ARG A 126 15.14 7.49 3.47
CA ARG A 126 16.26 6.60 3.19
C ARG A 126 15.84 5.19 3.60
N LEU A 127 15.58 4.35 2.63
CA LEU A 127 15.15 2.97 2.84
C LEU A 127 16.38 2.04 2.78
N GLY A 128 16.67 1.32 3.87
CA GLY A 128 17.82 0.41 3.98
C GLY A 128 17.70 -0.87 3.13
N ILE A 129 16.76 -0.93 2.21
CA ILE A 129 16.53 -2.05 1.31
C ILE A 129 16.47 -1.51 -0.13
N PRO A 130 17.32 -2.02 -1.05
CA PRO A 130 17.30 -1.58 -2.44
C PRO A 130 16.14 -2.19 -3.23
N GLY A 131 15.71 -1.47 -4.28
CA GLY A 131 14.75 -1.94 -5.27
C GLY A 131 13.40 -1.21 -5.27
N ALA A 132 12.86 -0.98 -6.48
CA ALA A 132 11.64 -0.23 -6.69
C ALA A 132 10.41 -0.83 -5.98
N PHE A 133 10.28 -2.16 -5.95
CA PHE A 133 9.22 -2.86 -5.24
C PHE A 133 9.18 -2.53 -3.75
N ASN A 134 10.36 -2.34 -3.13
CA ASN A 134 10.45 -1.99 -1.72
C ASN A 134 10.00 -0.54 -1.45
N VAL A 135 10.05 0.35 -2.46
CA VAL A 135 9.52 1.72 -2.33
C VAL A 135 8.00 1.72 -2.17
N GLU A 136 7.26 0.87 -2.89
CA GLU A 136 5.81 0.73 -2.73
C GLU A 136 5.45 0.27 -1.31
N ASN A 137 6.14 -0.75 -0.80
CA ASN A 137 5.94 -1.25 0.55
C ASN A 137 6.31 -0.20 1.62
N ALA A 138 7.41 0.52 1.41
CA ALA A 138 7.84 1.61 2.29
C ALA A 138 6.84 2.78 2.28
N LEU A 139 6.32 3.15 1.11
CA LEU A 139 5.30 4.20 0.99
C LEU A 139 3.99 3.79 1.70
N ALA A 140 3.59 2.53 1.58
CA ALA A 140 2.46 1.99 2.34
C ALA A 140 2.68 2.10 3.86
N ALA A 141 3.90 1.80 4.34
CA ALA A 141 4.28 1.94 5.74
C ALA A 141 4.29 3.41 6.19
N VAL A 142 4.85 4.32 5.37
CA VAL A 142 4.81 5.78 5.63
C VAL A 142 3.38 6.29 5.74
N ALA A 143 2.53 5.92 4.78
CA ALA A 143 1.13 6.33 4.76
C ALA A 143 0.37 5.79 5.99
N ALA A 144 0.55 4.51 6.32
CA ALA A 144 -0.06 3.88 7.49
C ALA A 144 0.38 4.55 8.80
N GLY A 145 1.68 4.75 8.99
CA GLY A 145 2.23 5.44 10.16
C GLY A 145 1.68 6.86 10.30
N SER A 146 1.63 7.61 9.19
CA SER A 146 1.08 8.97 9.17
C SER A 146 -0.40 9.01 9.52
N LEU A 147 -1.21 8.07 9.00
CA LEU A 147 -2.65 7.96 9.31
C LEU A 147 -2.90 7.57 10.77
N LEU A 148 -1.98 6.85 11.39
CA LEU A 148 -2.02 6.48 12.81
C LEU A 148 -1.39 7.54 13.74
N GLY A 149 -0.89 8.65 13.20
CA GLY A 149 -0.34 9.76 13.97
C GLY A 149 1.11 9.59 14.43
N VAL A 150 1.85 8.68 13.81
CA VAL A 150 3.30 8.53 14.06
C VAL A 150 4.05 9.71 13.46
N GLU A 151 5.00 10.27 14.21
CA GLU A 151 5.81 11.38 13.70
C GLU A 151 6.72 10.96 12.56
N GLY A 152 6.84 11.82 11.53
CA GLY A 152 7.61 11.53 10.31
C GLY A 152 9.07 11.12 10.57
N ARG A 153 9.73 11.75 11.57
CA ARG A 153 11.11 11.38 11.97
C ARG A 153 11.22 9.93 12.45
N ASP A 154 10.20 9.44 13.17
CA ASP A 154 10.20 8.08 13.71
C ASP A 154 9.89 7.06 12.61
N ILE A 155 9.03 7.43 11.65
CA ILE A 155 8.79 6.65 10.43
C ILE A 155 10.09 6.52 9.63
N CYS A 156 10.77 7.64 9.33
CA CYS A 156 12.03 7.62 8.58
C CYS A 156 13.10 6.77 9.27
N ARG A 157 13.23 6.90 10.59
CA ARG A 157 14.20 6.12 11.38
C ARG A 157 13.91 4.62 11.36
N ALA A 158 12.64 4.22 11.29
CA ALA A 158 12.25 2.82 11.26
C ALA A 158 12.46 2.16 9.89
N LEU A 159 12.62 2.94 8.81
CA LEU A 159 12.83 2.48 7.45
C LEU A 159 14.31 2.40 7.05
N GLN A 160 15.22 3.00 7.81
CA GLN A 160 16.67 2.92 7.62
C GLN A 160 17.22 1.56 8.06
#